data_51de5d712c5effe5a0402a748a19b1e2
#
_entry.id   51de5d712c5effe5a0402a748a19b1e2
#
_cell.length_a   1.000
_cell.length_b   1.000
_cell.length_c   1.000
_cell.angle_alpha   90.00
_cell.angle_beta   90.00
_cell.angle_gamma   90.00
#
_symmetry.space_group_name_H-M   'P 1'
#
loop_
_entity.id
_entity.type
_entity.pdbx_description
1 polymer ?
#
loop_
_entity_poly.entity_id
_entity_poly.type
_entity_poly.pdbx_seq_one_letter_code
_entity_poly.pdbx_strand_id
1 'polypeptide(L)'
;THPSKAILENLGIWQRFPADEVHYLRAASVLNGDSPFRLHFPVPTQNSHRQAIDTLGYLVPNHIIRRAAYEAVQGQENLRWHTGRRVVACQSDAGSAQVTLDNGDTISGKLLVAADSRFSFIRRTMGIAADTHEFGRNVLVFRLEHELSNDHTASECFFYGSTLALLPLTDHLTNCVVTLDSRKAPELLAMDGETLANHIAAQVGHRYGAMKLVSSVHDYPLVGVHARRFYTNRCALIGDAACGMHPVTAHGYNLGLQSQEILSRLILRQAGQGRDIGDPALLAAYDRRHQLNTRPLYHGTNAIVKLFTRETPSAKILRHGVLRLSQALPPLKHLITRQLTG
;
A
#
# COMPACT_ATOMS: atom_id res chain seq x y z
N THR A 1 1.30 9.60 0.33
CA THR A 1 2.57 10.36 0.54
C THR A 1 2.65 11.56 -0.38
N HIS A 2 3.48 12.55 -0.07
CA HIS A 2 3.70 13.73 -0.92
C HIS A 2 4.24 13.35 -2.30
N PRO A 3 5.23 12.45 -2.46
CA PRO A 3 5.66 12.00 -3.78
C PRO A 3 4.54 11.37 -4.61
N SER A 4 3.67 10.58 -3.97
CA SER A 4 2.52 9.99 -4.68
C SER A 4 1.49 11.03 -5.11
N LYS A 5 1.27 12.06 -4.29
CA LYS A 5 0.41 13.20 -4.66
C LYS A 5 0.95 13.88 -5.91
N ALA A 6 2.26 14.19 -5.96
CA ALA A 6 2.89 14.82 -7.12
C ALA A 6 2.72 13.98 -8.41
N ILE A 7 2.84 12.65 -8.32
CA ILE A 7 2.57 11.75 -9.47
C ILE A 7 1.12 11.88 -9.92
N LEU A 8 0.16 11.84 -8.97
CA LEU A 8 -1.27 11.94 -9.27
C LEU A 8 -1.65 13.32 -9.85
N GLU A 9 -1.01 14.40 -9.37
CA GLU A 9 -1.16 15.76 -9.90
C GLU A 9 -0.68 15.84 -11.36
N ASN A 10 0.50 15.28 -11.65
CA ASN A 10 1.05 15.22 -13.00
C ASN A 10 0.19 14.41 -13.97
N LEU A 11 -0.55 13.43 -13.48
CA LEU A 11 -1.47 12.61 -14.25
C LEU A 11 -2.88 13.24 -14.37
N GLY A 12 -3.12 14.39 -13.74
CA GLY A 12 -4.43 15.03 -13.71
C GLY A 12 -5.50 14.23 -12.91
N ILE A 13 -5.06 13.30 -12.07
CA ILE A 13 -5.95 12.46 -11.23
C ILE A 13 -6.29 13.17 -9.93
N TRP A 14 -5.31 13.84 -9.31
CA TRP A 14 -5.48 14.49 -8.01
C TRP A 14 -6.59 15.55 -8.03
N GLN A 15 -6.67 16.34 -9.09
CA GLN A 15 -7.65 17.41 -9.28
C GLN A 15 -9.10 16.90 -9.42
N ARG A 16 -9.28 15.59 -9.61
CA ARG A 16 -10.58 14.92 -9.71
C ARG A 16 -11.07 14.36 -8.38
N PHE A 17 -10.26 14.42 -7.33
CA PHE A 17 -10.73 14.01 -6.02
C PHE A 17 -11.67 15.05 -5.44
N PRO A 18 -12.85 14.67 -4.93
CA PRO A 18 -13.70 15.56 -4.14
C PRO A 18 -12.93 16.02 -2.90
N ALA A 19 -13.01 17.30 -2.58
CA ALA A 19 -12.23 17.89 -1.50
C ALA A 19 -12.57 17.28 -0.12
N ASP A 20 -13.81 16.88 0.07
CA ASP A 20 -14.34 16.23 1.29
C ASP A 20 -13.91 14.76 1.44
N GLU A 21 -13.38 14.16 0.37
CA GLU A 21 -12.86 12.78 0.37
C GLU A 21 -11.33 12.72 0.47
N VAL A 22 -10.67 13.87 0.55
CA VAL A 22 -9.21 13.97 0.76
C VAL A 22 -8.93 14.31 2.21
N HIS A 23 -8.54 13.30 2.98
CA HIS A 23 -8.23 13.47 4.39
C HIS A 23 -6.72 13.55 4.60
N TYR A 24 -6.26 14.32 5.56
CA TYR A 24 -4.83 14.55 5.81
C TYR A 24 -4.42 14.14 7.22
N LEU A 25 -3.15 13.76 7.35
CA LEU A 25 -2.54 13.32 8.59
C LEU A 25 -1.74 14.47 9.21
N ARG A 26 -2.12 14.90 10.42
CA ARG A 26 -1.36 15.88 11.22
C ARG A 26 -0.28 15.23 12.07
N ALA A 27 -0.47 13.97 12.43
CA ALA A 27 0.50 13.22 13.20
C ALA A 27 0.37 11.71 12.94
N ALA A 28 1.40 10.98 13.35
CA ALA A 28 1.32 9.52 13.48
C ALA A 28 1.86 9.11 14.86
N SER A 29 1.28 8.06 15.42
CA SER A 29 1.69 7.51 16.72
C SER A 29 1.83 6.01 16.63
N VAL A 30 2.85 5.45 17.28
CA VAL A 30 3.05 4.02 17.45
C VAL A 30 2.92 3.68 18.93
N LEU A 31 2.05 2.73 19.25
CA LEU A 31 1.79 2.24 20.60
C LEU A 31 2.19 0.76 20.69
N ASN A 32 2.61 0.32 21.89
CA ASN A 32 3.04 -1.05 22.12
C ASN A 32 2.34 -1.63 23.36
N GLY A 33 1.26 -2.36 23.15
CA GLY A 33 0.44 -2.96 24.21
C GLY A 33 -0.01 -1.92 25.24
N ASP A 34 0.00 -2.30 26.50
CA ASP A 34 -0.40 -1.44 27.62
C ASP A 34 0.70 -0.46 28.06
N SER A 35 1.80 -0.36 27.30
CA SER A 35 2.89 0.55 27.61
C SER A 35 2.40 2.00 27.52
N PRO A 36 2.66 2.85 28.53
CA PRO A 36 2.35 4.28 28.45
C PRO A 36 3.24 5.00 27.43
N PHE A 37 4.25 4.30 26.93
CA PHE A 37 5.19 4.85 25.95
C PHE A 37 4.55 4.92 24.56
N ARG A 38 4.57 6.13 23.98
CA ARG A 38 4.11 6.40 22.61
C ARG A 38 5.26 7.00 21.81
N LEU A 39 5.53 6.41 20.64
CA LEU A 39 6.42 7.02 19.67
C LEU A 39 5.57 7.94 18.77
N HIS A 40 5.80 9.24 18.87
CA HIS A 40 5.01 10.26 18.16
C HIS A 40 5.82 10.89 17.03
N PHE A 41 5.19 11.07 15.89
CA PHE A 41 5.72 11.67 14.67
C PHE A 41 4.85 12.87 14.30
N PRO A 42 5.22 14.11 14.69
CA PRO A 42 4.55 15.32 14.23
C PRO A 42 4.89 15.61 12.77
N VAL A 43 4.13 16.49 12.14
CA VAL A 43 4.49 17.03 10.82
C VAL A 43 5.80 17.81 10.93
N PRO A 44 6.82 17.51 10.13
CA PRO A 44 8.02 18.34 10.09
C PRO A 44 7.71 19.67 9.40
N THR A 45 8.44 20.72 9.74
CA THR A 45 8.25 22.04 9.12
C THR A 45 8.57 22.07 7.63
N GLN A 46 9.42 21.15 7.18
CA GLN A 46 9.85 21.04 5.78
C GLN A 46 10.07 19.56 5.41
N ASN A 47 9.85 19.23 4.13
CA ASN A 47 10.24 17.95 3.55
C ASN A 47 11.76 17.91 3.22
N SER A 48 12.25 16.80 2.65
CA SER A 48 13.66 16.65 2.26
C SER A 48 14.11 17.63 1.17
N HIS A 49 13.19 18.20 0.42
CA HIS A 49 13.43 19.21 -0.62
C HIS A 49 13.30 20.64 -0.08
N ARG A 50 13.26 20.84 1.25
CA ARG A 50 13.11 22.14 1.95
C ARG A 50 11.82 22.89 1.60
N GLN A 51 10.79 22.17 1.15
CA GLN A 51 9.46 22.74 0.93
C GLN A 51 8.67 22.68 2.23
N ALA A 52 7.97 23.76 2.59
CA ALA A 52 7.07 23.77 3.73
C ALA A 52 5.95 22.76 3.52
N ILE A 53 5.65 21.97 4.56
CA ILE A 53 4.56 21.01 4.57
C ILE A 53 3.74 21.15 5.85
N ASP A 54 2.45 20.90 5.74
CA ASP A 54 1.45 21.00 6.81
C ASP A 54 0.81 19.65 7.15
N THR A 55 1.23 18.58 6.46
CA THR A 55 0.71 17.23 6.65
C THR A 55 1.78 16.17 6.43
N LEU A 56 1.67 15.04 7.15
CA LEU A 56 2.49 13.85 6.92
C LEU A 56 2.11 13.13 5.62
N GLY A 57 0.89 13.32 5.14
CA GLY A 57 0.37 12.67 3.96
C GLY A 57 -1.16 12.70 3.91
N TYR A 58 -1.70 11.99 2.95
CA TYR A 58 -3.12 12.03 2.62
C TYR A 58 -3.72 10.64 2.66
N LEU A 59 -4.98 10.56 3.07
CA LEU A 59 -5.83 9.38 2.98
C LEU A 59 -6.95 9.67 1.99
N VAL A 60 -7.10 8.83 1.00
CA VAL A 60 -8.16 8.91 -0.02
C VAL A 60 -8.74 7.51 -0.18
N PRO A 61 -10.06 7.33 -0.15
CA PRO A 61 -10.68 6.03 -0.33
C PRO A 61 -10.33 5.41 -1.69
N ASN A 62 -10.07 4.10 -1.71
CA ASN A 62 -9.65 3.39 -2.93
C ASN A 62 -10.65 3.56 -4.09
N HIS A 63 -11.96 3.60 -3.82
CA HIS A 63 -12.97 3.77 -4.85
C HIS A 63 -12.91 5.16 -5.51
N ILE A 64 -12.57 6.20 -4.74
CA ILE A 64 -12.35 7.57 -5.25
C ILE A 64 -11.11 7.60 -6.15
N ILE A 65 -10.00 6.99 -5.70
CA ILE A 65 -8.77 6.91 -6.51
C ILE A 65 -9.06 6.20 -7.83
N ARG A 66 -9.77 5.07 -7.80
CA ARG A 66 -10.12 4.32 -9.01
C ARG A 66 -11.01 5.11 -9.95
N ARG A 67 -12.06 5.77 -9.42
CA ARG A 67 -12.96 6.62 -10.20
C ARG A 67 -12.20 7.74 -10.89
N ALA A 68 -11.42 8.50 -10.15
CA ALA A 68 -10.65 9.62 -10.68
C ALA A 68 -9.61 9.18 -11.72
N ALA A 69 -8.94 8.03 -11.52
CA ALA A 69 -8.02 7.46 -12.49
C ALA A 69 -8.74 7.04 -13.77
N TYR A 70 -9.93 6.44 -13.66
CA TYR A 70 -10.76 6.10 -14.82
C TYR A 70 -11.20 7.35 -15.58
N GLU A 71 -11.72 8.36 -14.88
CA GLU A 71 -12.15 9.63 -15.47
C GLU A 71 -11.00 10.39 -16.16
N ALA A 72 -9.78 10.29 -15.60
CA ALA A 72 -8.59 10.94 -16.20
C ALA A 72 -8.22 10.39 -17.58
N VAL A 73 -8.60 9.15 -17.87
CA VAL A 73 -8.29 8.50 -19.17
C VAL A 73 -9.52 8.33 -20.07
N GLN A 74 -10.71 8.74 -19.61
CA GLN A 74 -11.91 8.77 -20.44
C GLN A 74 -11.73 9.71 -21.64
N GLY A 75 -12.20 9.29 -22.80
CA GLY A 75 -12.13 10.09 -24.02
C GLY A 75 -10.76 10.10 -24.71
N GLN A 76 -9.80 9.32 -24.22
CA GLN A 76 -8.51 9.14 -24.91
C GLN A 76 -8.70 8.26 -26.16
N GLU A 77 -8.54 8.80 -27.35
CA GLU A 77 -8.75 8.08 -28.61
C GLU A 77 -7.77 6.92 -28.83
N ASN A 78 -6.59 7.00 -28.23
CA ASN A 78 -5.55 5.97 -28.31
C ASN A 78 -5.67 4.87 -27.24
N LEU A 79 -6.74 4.88 -26.41
CA LEU A 79 -7.00 3.88 -25.37
C LEU A 79 -8.21 3.03 -25.74
N ARG A 80 -8.05 1.71 -25.69
CA ARG A 80 -9.14 0.74 -25.87
C ARG A 80 -9.37 -0.02 -24.57
N TRP A 81 -10.64 -0.10 -24.16
CA TRP A 81 -11.08 -0.82 -22.99
C TRP A 81 -11.67 -2.19 -23.37
N HIS A 82 -11.23 -3.23 -22.69
CA HIS A 82 -11.82 -4.58 -22.77
C HIS A 82 -12.39 -4.94 -21.39
N THR A 83 -13.42 -4.22 -20.97
CA THR A 83 -14.08 -4.41 -19.67
C THR A 83 -14.89 -5.71 -19.64
N GLY A 84 -15.03 -6.32 -18.46
CA GLY A 84 -15.76 -7.58 -18.29
C GLY A 84 -15.04 -8.78 -18.92
N ARG A 85 -13.73 -8.66 -19.20
CA ARG A 85 -12.91 -9.73 -19.81
C ARG A 85 -11.80 -10.17 -18.87
N ARG A 86 -11.40 -11.41 -18.99
CA ARG A 86 -10.28 -12.00 -18.26
C ARG A 86 -9.23 -12.47 -19.25
N VAL A 87 -7.96 -12.22 -18.93
CA VAL A 87 -6.84 -12.82 -19.65
C VAL A 87 -6.72 -14.29 -19.21
N VAL A 88 -6.77 -15.22 -20.16
CA VAL A 88 -6.70 -16.66 -19.94
C VAL A 88 -5.39 -17.28 -20.45
N ALA A 89 -4.67 -16.58 -21.32
CA ALA A 89 -3.32 -16.96 -21.76
C ALA A 89 -2.49 -15.71 -22.07
N CYS A 90 -1.17 -15.82 -21.94
CA CYS A 90 -0.23 -14.82 -22.40
C CYS A 90 1.08 -15.47 -22.83
N GLN A 91 1.71 -14.88 -23.84
CA GLN A 91 3.01 -15.30 -24.36
C GLN A 91 3.76 -14.11 -24.95
N SER A 92 5.05 -14.25 -25.17
CA SER A 92 5.86 -13.25 -25.86
C SER A 92 6.98 -13.91 -26.66
N ASP A 93 7.34 -13.26 -27.75
CA ASP A 93 8.48 -13.58 -28.60
C ASP A 93 9.45 -12.40 -28.71
N ALA A 94 10.38 -12.44 -29.65
CA ALA A 94 11.35 -11.37 -29.85
C ALA A 94 10.69 -10.03 -30.31
N GLY A 95 9.55 -10.10 -31.02
CA GLY A 95 8.89 -8.97 -31.66
C GLY A 95 7.67 -8.43 -30.91
N SER A 96 6.94 -9.29 -30.20
CA SER A 96 5.63 -8.95 -29.63
C SER A 96 5.34 -9.67 -28.31
N ALA A 97 4.39 -9.13 -27.57
CA ALA A 97 3.68 -9.83 -26.50
C ALA A 97 2.21 -9.97 -26.88
N GLN A 98 1.59 -11.08 -26.49
CA GLN A 98 0.22 -11.41 -26.83
C GLN A 98 -0.54 -11.89 -25.60
N VAL A 99 -1.80 -11.50 -25.49
CA VAL A 99 -2.75 -12.01 -24.50
C VAL A 99 -4.00 -12.55 -25.20
N THR A 100 -4.55 -13.62 -24.65
CA THR A 100 -5.84 -14.17 -25.08
C THR A 100 -6.87 -13.93 -23.99
N LEU A 101 -8.03 -13.40 -24.37
CA LEU A 101 -9.16 -13.13 -23.50
C LEU A 101 -10.09 -14.37 -23.40
N ASP A 102 -10.94 -14.38 -22.38
CA ASP A 102 -11.89 -15.47 -22.10
C ASP A 102 -12.96 -15.68 -23.18
N ASN A 103 -13.14 -14.73 -24.08
CA ASN A 103 -14.00 -14.86 -25.27
C ASN A 103 -13.26 -15.36 -26.54
N GLY A 104 -11.98 -15.67 -26.42
CA GLY A 104 -11.12 -16.14 -27.51
C GLY A 104 -10.41 -15.02 -28.29
N ASP A 105 -10.73 -13.75 -28.04
CA ASP A 105 -10.04 -12.63 -28.68
C ASP A 105 -8.56 -12.61 -28.30
N THR A 106 -7.72 -12.25 -29.25
CA THR A 106 -6.28 -12.12 -29.04
C THR A 106 -5.84 -10.67 -29.27
N ILE A 107 -5.07 -10.13 -28.33
CA ILE A 107 -4.52 -8.78 -28.39
C ILE A 107 -3.00 -8.88 -28.42
N SER A 108 -2.36 -8.28 -29.42
CA SER A 108 -0.90 -8.22 -29.56
C SER A 108 -0.40 -6.79 -29.37
N GLY A 109 0.78 -6.66 -28.74
CA GLY A 109 1.42 -5.37 -28.51
C GLY A 109 2.93 -5.50 -28.43
N LYS A 110 3.63 -4.38 -28.48
CA LYS A 110 5.10 -4.33 -28.33
C LYS A 110 5.56 -4.64 -26.89
N LEU A 111 4.71 -4.38 -25.93
CA LEU A 111 4.99 -4.57 -24.49
C LEU A 111 3.70 -4.93 -23.76
N LEU A 112 3.74 -5.95 -22.93
CA LEU A 112 2.70 -6.31 -21.97
C LEU A 112 3.08 -5.73 -20.60
N VAL A 113 2.15 -4.99 -19.97
CA VAL A 113 2.33 -4.50 -18.59
C VAL A 113 1.30 -5.16 -17.69
N ALA A 114 1.77 -5.99 -16.77
CA ALA A 114 0.93 -6.69 -15.81
C ALA A 114 0.73 -5.85 -14.54
N ALA A 115 -0.54 -5.54 -14.22
CA ALA A 115 -0.98 -4.84 -13.02
C ALA A 115 -2.16 -5.58 -12.35
N ASP A 116 -2.19 -6.92 -12.46
CA ASP A 116 -3.35 -7.77 -12.23
C ASP A 116 -3.52 -8.24 -10.77
N SER A 117 -2.59 -8.08 -9.89
CA SER A 117 -2.61 -8.25 -8.43
C SER A 117 -1.37 -8.97 -7.88
N ARG A 118 -1.28 -9.10 -6.54
CA ARG A 118 -0.23 -9.91 -5.87
C ARG A 118 -0.25 -11.39 -6.26
N PHE A 119 -1.41 -11.91 -6.64
CA PHE A 119 -1.58 -13.27 -7.17
C PHE A 119 -1.52 -13.33 -8.69
N SER A 120 -0.77 -12.42 -9.30
CA SER A 120 -0.69 -12.19 -10.74
C SER A 120 -0.70 -13.48 -11.56
N PHE A 121 -1.71 -13.62 -12.42
CA PHE A 121 -1.80 -14.70 -13.41
C PHE A 121 -0.70 -14.51 -14.46
N ILE A 122 -0.52 -13.26 -14.95
CA ILE A 122 0.46 -12.96 -15.98
C ILE A 122 1.87 -13.25 -15.49
N ARG A 123 2.24 -12.83 -14.26
CA ARG A 123 3.55 -13.14 -13.68
C ARG A 123 3.85 -14.63 -13.72
N ARG A 124 2.89 -15.46 -13.27
CA ARG A 124 3.06 -16.92 -13.22
C ARG A 124 3.15 -17.54 -14.60
N THR A 125 2.26 -17.15 -15.52
CA THR A 125 2.23 -17.68 -16.89
C THR A 125 3.49 -17.29 -17.67
N MET A 126 4.02 -16.08 -17.44
CA MET A 126 5.27 -15.62 -18.05
C MET A 126 6.53 -16.14 -17.35
N GLY A 127 6.41 -17.07 -16.39
CA GLY A 127 7.53 -17.75 -15.75
C GLY A 127 8.35 -16.88 -14.81
N ILE A 128 7.80 -15.77 -14.32
CA ILE A 128 8.51 -14.90 -13.37
C ILE A 128 8.29 -15.40 -11.94
N ALA A 129 9.36 -15.92 -11.32
CA ALA A 129 9.36 -16.39 -9.96
C ALA A 129 9.16 -15.25 -8.97
N ALA A 130 8.52 -15.53 -7.82
CA ALA A 130 8.33 -14.60 -6.72
C ALA A 130 8.59 -15.28 -5.39
N ASP A 131 9.12 -14.52 -4.44
CA ASP A 131 9.18 -14.91 -3.05
C ASP A 131 7.85 -14.55 -2.40
N THR A 132 7.10 -15.59 -2.00
CA THR A 132 5.78 -15.44 -1.36
C THR A 132 5.90 -15.73 0.13
N HIS A 133 5.31 -14.89 0.95
CA HIS A 133 5.28 -15.05 2.39
C HIS A 133 3.84 -14.99 2.90
N GLU A 134 3.32 -16.13 3.31
CA GLU A 134 2.03 -16.23 4.01
C GLU A 134 2.27 -15.96 5.50
N PHE A 135 1.59 -14.95 6.03
CA PHE A 135 1.76 -14.56 7.43
C PHE A 135 0.89 -15.38 8.38
N GLY A 136 -0.04 -16.21 7.88
CA GLY A 136 -1.04 -16.91 8.68
C GLY A 136 -1.98 -15.95 9.41
N ARG A 137 -2.24 -14.79 8.80
CA ARG A 137 -3.01 -13.69 9.36
C ARG A 137 -4.04 -13.18 8.37
N ASN A 138 -5.14 -12.63 8.92
CA ASN A 138 -6.13 -11.88 8.16
C ASN A 138 -6.06 -10.41 8.53
N VAL A 139 -6.48 -9.58 7.60
CA VAL A 139 -6.64 -8.14 7.76
C VAL A 139 -8.12 -7.81 7.65
N LEU A 140 -8.72 -7.34 8.74
CA LEU A 140 -10.08 -6.84 8.76
C LEU A 140 -10.06 -5.32 8.59
N VAL A 141 -10.88 -4.80 7.66
CA VAL A 141 -10.96 -3.37 7.35
C VAL A 141 -12.41 -2.91 7.47
N PHE A 142 -12.63 -1.90 8.29
CA PHE A 142 -13.96 -1.30 8.53
C PHE A 142 -13.83 0.12 9.06
N ARG A 143 -14.95 0.84 9.16
CA ARG A 143 -14.99 2.22 9.66
C ARG A 143 -15.77 2.33 10.94
N LEU A 144 -15.26 3.12 11.87
CA LEU A 144 -15.93 3.48 13.12
C LEU A 144 -16.11 4.99 13.21
N GLU A 145 -17.34 5.43 13.49
CA GLU A 145 -17.59 6.74 14.08
C GLU A 145 -17.26 6.72 15.57
N HIS A 146 -16.87 7.85 16.13
CA HIS A 146 -16.50 7.97 17.53
C HIS A 146 -16.80 9.39 18.09
N GLU A 147 -17.01 9.44 19.39
CA GLU A 147 -17.48 10.63 20.11
C GLU A 147 -16.42 11.73 20.24
N LEU A 148 -15.17 11.37 20.57
CA LEU A 148 -14.09 12.32 20.78
C LEU A 148 -13.20 12.40 19.55
N SER A 149 -12.62 13.58 19.26
CA SER A 149 -11.74 13.80 18.10
C SER A 149 -10.53 12.86 18.08
N ASN A 150 -10.12 12.44 16.89
CA ASN A 150 -8.87 11.72 16.64
C ASN A 150 -7.68 12.66 16.34
N ASP A 151 -7.89 13.99 16.34
CA ASP A 151 -6.89 15.01 16.06
C ASP A 151 -6.12 14.80 14.75
N HIS A 152 -6.74 14.17 13.74
CA HIS A 152 -6.12 13.74 12.49
C HIS A 152 -4.81 12.95 12.70
N THR A 153 -4.75 12.17 13.78
CA THR A 153 -3.59 11.37 14.16
C THR A 153 -3.79 9.90 13.77
N ALA A 154 -2.96 9.39 12.86
CA ALA A 154 -2.89 7.96 12.60
C ALA A 154 -2.26 7.24 13.80
N SER A 155 -2.82 6.12 14.22
CA SER A 155 -2.29 5.32 15.32
C SER A 155 -2.06 3.89 14.87
N GLU A 156 -0.82 3.40 15.02
CA GLU A 156 -0.47 1.99 14.87
C GLU A 156 -0.28 1.38 16.25
N CYS A 157 -1.21 0.53 16.64
CA CYS A 157 -1.23 -0.13 17.95
C CYS A 157 -0.77 -1.57 17.78
N PHE A 158 0.39 -1.91 18.34
CA PHE A 158 0.91 -3.27 18.39
C PHE A 158 0.45 -3.94 19.68
N PHE A 159 -0.50 -4.86 19.56
CA PHE A 159 -0.92 -5.74 20.65
C PHE A 159 -0.19 -7.08 20.57
N TYR A 160 -0.28 -7.87 21.65
CA TYR A 160 0.26 -9.23 21.63
C TYR A 160 -0.63 -10.11 20.74
N GLY A 161 -0.08 -10.54 19.60
CA GLY A 161 -0.79 -11.40 18.62
C GLY A 161 -1.65 -10.67 17.57
N SER A 162 -1.84 -9.36 17.69
CA SER A 162 -2.58 -8.56 16.70
C SER A 162 -2.00 -7.16 16.53
N THR A 163 -2.39 -6.47 15.48
CA THR A 163 -2.16 -5.02 15.32
C THR A 163 -3.46 -4.34 14.95
N LEU A 164 -3.58 -3.08 15.37
CA LEU A 164 -4.72 -2.22 15.04
C LEU A 164 -4.18 -0.88 14.52
N ALA A 165 -4.36 -0.63 13.24
CA ALA A 165 -4.14 0.70 12.68
C ALA A 165 -5.47 1.49 12.70
N LEU A 166 -5.41 2.70 13.21
CA LEU A 166 -6.50 3.66 13.22
C LEU A 166 -6.10 4.84 12.32
N LEU A 167 -6.78 4.97 11.19
CA LEU A 167 -6.48 5.95 10.16
C LEU A 167 -7.60 7.01 10.14
N PRO A 168 -7.34 8.27 10.53
CA PRO A 168 -8.36 9.29 10.63
C PRO A 168 -8.87 9.67 9.23
N LEU A 169 -10.17 9.60 9.01
CA LEU A 169 -10.83 10.13 7.81
C LEU A 169 -11.37 11.53 8.08
N THR A 170 -12.18 11.67 9.12
CA THR A 170 -12.58 12.98 9.66
C THR A 170 -12.25 13.03 11.15
N ASP A 171 -12.55 14.14 11.83
CA ASP A 171 -12.33 14.28 13.28
C ASP A 171 -13.00 13.17 14.09
N HIS A 172 -14.13 12.65 13.62
CA HIS A 172 -14.98 11.67 14.31
C HIS A 172 -15.19 10.39 13.50
N LEU A 173 -14.43 10.16 12.43
CA LEU A 173 -14.50 8.94 11.61
C LEU A 173 -13.10 8.38 11.40
N THR A 174 -12.94 7.11 11.71
CA THR A 174 -11.67 6.40 11.59
C THR A 174 -11.82 5.12 10.78
N ASN A 175 -10.92 4.88 9.84
CA ASN A 175 -10.77 3.59 9.19
C ASN A 175 -9.89 2.70 10.05
N CYS A 176 -10.43 1.55 10.46
CA CYS A 176 -9.75 0.55 11.28
C CYS A 176 -9.18 -0.55 10.39
N VAL A 177 -7.94 -0.92 10.65
CA VAL A 177 -7.26 -2.05 10.01
C VAL A 177 -6.74 -2.98 11.10
N VAL A 178 -7.46 -4.07 11.34
CA VAL A 178 -7.08 -5.07 12.35
C VAL A 178 -6.35 -6.21 11.68
N THR A 179 -5.12 -6.48 12.09
CA THR A 179 -4.37 -7.67 11.63
C THR A 179 -4.25 -8.67 12.76
N LEU A 180 -4.76 -9.87 12.56
CA LEU A 180 -4.80 -10.92 13.59
C LEU A 180 -4.55 -12.32 13.00
N ASP A 181 -4.32 -13.31 13.86
CA ASP A 181 -4.21 -14.72 13.46
C ASP A 181 -5.46 -15.16 12.70
N SER A 182 -5.28 -15.83 11.55
CA SER A 182 -6.39 -16.26 10.69
C SER A 182 -7.42 -17.14 11.42
N ARG A 183 -6.99 -17.86 12.46
CA ARG A 183 -7.89 -18.70 13.28
C ARG A 183 -8.81 -17.87 14.18
N LYS A 184 -8.44 -16.63 14.52
CA LYS A 184 -9.21 -15.69 15.34
C LYS A 184 -10.10 -14.75 14.52
N ALA A 185 -9.89 -14.65 13.22
CA ALA A 185 -10.69 -13.78 12.35
C ALA A 185 -12.19 -14.11 12.38
N PRO A 186 -12.62 -15.40 12.38
CA PRO A 186 -14.04 -15.74 12.47
C PRO A 186 -14.73 -15.22 13.74
N GLU A 187 -14.02 -15.12 14.87
CA GLU A 187 -14.58 -14.61 16.13
C GLU A 187 -14.98 -13.14 16.00
N LEU A 188 -14.09 -12.32 15.40
CA LEU A 188 -14.38 -10.89 15.19
C LEU A 188 -15.44 -10.69 14.10
N LEU A 189 -15.43 -11.51 13.05
CA LEU A 189 -16.42 -11.44 11.96
C LEU A 189 -17.83 -11.85 12.41
N ALA A 190 -17.95 -12.68 13.46
CA ALA A 190 -19.22 -13.10 14.03
C ALA A 190 -19.81 -12.06 15.01
N MET A 191 -19.06 -11.05 15.42
CA MET A 191 -19.54 -9.97 16.28
C MET A 191 -20.55 -9.11 15.52
N ASP A 192 -21.61 -8.70 16.20
CA ASP A 192 -22.45 -7.62 15.71
C ASP A 192 -21.70 -6.27 15.74
N GLY A 193 -22.29 -5.25 15.13
CA GLY A 193 -21.63 -3.94 14.98
C GLY A 193 -21.33 -3.25 16.30
N GLU A 194 -22.21 -3.40 17.30
CA GLU A 194 -22.05 -2.81 18.63
C GLU A 194 -20.95 -3.51 19.40
N THR A 195 -20.96 -4.83 19.42
CA THR A 195 -19.94 -5.67 20.10
C THR A 195 -18.56 -5.42 19.50
N LEU A 196 -18.44 -5.36 18.16
CA LEU A 196 -17.15 -5.07 17.49
C LEU A 196 -16.65 -3.66 17.83
N ALA A 197 -17.52 -2.64 17.80
CA ALA A 197 -17.16 -1.27 18.13
C ALA A 197 -16.67 -1.15 19.59
N ASN A 198 -17.38 -1.77 20.54
CA ASN A 198 -17.01 -1.81 21.95
C ASN A 198 -15.70 -2.57 22.17
N HIS A 199 -15.47 -3.67 21.43
CA HIS A 199 -14.20 -4.40 21.47
C HIS A 199 -13.03 -3.51 21.06
N ILE A 200 -13.15 -2.77 19.95
CA ILE A 200 -12.11 -1.83 19.50
C ILE A 200 -11.93 -0.66 20.48
N ALA A 201 -13.03 -0.08 21.00
CA ALA A 201 -12.97 0.99 21.98
C ALA A 201 -12.19 0.57 23.24
N ALA A 202 -12.45 -0.64 23.75
CA ALA A 202 -11.73 -1.21 24.89
C ALA A 202 -10.23 -1.41 24.58
N GLN A 203 -9.88 -1.93 23.39
CA GLN A 203 -8.48 -2.12 23.00
C GLN A 203 -7.68 -0.80 22.99
N VAL A 204 -8.31 0.31 22.70
CA VAL A 204 -7.65 1.63 22.70
C VAL A 204 -7.88 2.42 23.99
N GLY A 205 -8.40 1.77 25.05
CA GLY A 205 -8.63 2.37 26.35
C GLY A 205 -9.68 3.49 26.31
N HIS A 206 -10.72 3.34 25.50
CA HIS A 206 -11.84 4.27 25.33
C HIS A 206 -11.44 5.74 25.02
N ARG A 207 -10.23 5.97 24.48
CA ARG A 207 -9.67 7.32 24.26
C ARG A 207 -10.45 8.15 23.23
N TYR A 208 -11.30 7.51 22.42
CA TYR A 208 -12.18 8.20 21.46
C TYR A 208 -13.64 8.25 21.90
N GLY A 209 -13.94 7.89 23.18
CA GLY A 209 -15.30 7.79 23.71
C GLY A 209 -16.07 6.59 23.13
N ALA A 210 -17.38 6.73 23.02
CA ALA A 210 -18.22 5.73 22.40
C ALA A 210 -17.91 5.58 20.91
N MET A 211 -17.96 4.34 20.42
CA MET A 211 -17.70 4.02 19.01
C MET A 211 -18.87 3.29 18.38
N LYS A 212 -19.08 3.47 17.07
CA LYS A 212 -20.14 2.83 16.29
C LYS A 212 -19.63 2.35 14.94
N LEU A 213 -19.94 1.10 14.57
CA LEU A 213 -19.63 0.56 13.25
C LEU A 213 -20.55 1.21 12.17
N VAL A 214 -19.94 1.80 11.13
CA VAL A 214 -20.66 2.52 10.06
C VAL A 214 -20.32 2.01 8.65
N SER A 215 -19.70 0.85 8.56
CA SER A 215 -19.39 0.18 7.29
C SER A 215 -19.53 -1.33 7.40
N SER A 216 -19.50 -2.03 6.26
CA SER A 216 -19.23 -3.46 6.25
C SER A 216 -17.81 -3.76 6.73
N VAL A 217 -17.60 -4.96 7.28
CA VAL A 217 -16.28 -5.50 7.62
C VAL A 217 -15.77 -6.30 6.41
N HIS A 218 -14.61 -5.94 5.91
CA HIS A 218 -13.94 -6.65 4.82
C HIS A 218 -12.79 -7.47 5.37
N ASP A 219 -12.68 -8.73 4.94
CA ASP A 219 -11.65 -9.66 5.36
C ASP A 219 -10.73 -10.03 4.18
N TYR A 220 -9.42 -9.97 4.41
CA TYR A 220 -8.41 -10.28 3.43
C TYR A 220 -7.29 -11.13 4.02
N PRO A 221 -6.88 -12.23 3.36
CA PRO A 221 -5.69 -12.97 3.78
C PRO A 221 -4.43 -12.12 3.58
N LEU A 222 -3.55 -12.13 4.57
CA LEU A 222 -2.32 -11.38 4.52
C LEU A 222 -1.21 -12.20 3.88
N VAL A 223 -0.87 -11.83 2.65
CA VAL A 223 0.19 -12.46 1.85
C VAL A 223 1.12 -11.39 1.31
N GLY A 224 2.40 -11.54 1.58
CA GLY A 224 3.45 -10.73 0.95
C GLY A 224 3.99 -11.43 -0.28
N VAL A 225 4.23 -10.67 -1.34
CA VAL A 225 4.81 -11.18 -2.59
C VAL A 225 5.87 -10.21 -3.08
N HIS A 226 7.04 -10.72 -3.47
CA HIS A 226 8.06 -9.93 -4.13
C HIS A 226 8.59 -10.72 -5.33
N ALA A 227 8.34 -10.25 -6.54
CA ALA A 227 8.84 -10.91 -7.74
C ALA A 227 10.38 -10.79 -7.79
N ARG A 228 11.06 -11.88 -8.14
CA ARG A 228 12.53 -11.90 -8.22
C ARG A 228 13.07 -11.01 -9.33
N ARG A 229 12.26 -10.82 -10.37
CA ARG A 229 12.45 -9.86 -11.46
C ARG A 229 11.12 -9.18 -11.75
N PHE A 230 11.13 -7.92 -12.13
CA PHE A 230 9.92 -7.17 -12.49
C PHE A 230 9.67 -7.16 -13.99
N TYR A 231 10.38 -8.00 -14.73
CA TYR A 231 10.21 -8.15 -16.16
C TYR A 231 10.62 -9.53 -16.65
N THR A 232 10.17 -9.85 -17.86
CA THR A 232 10.70 -10.88 -18.74
C THR A 232 10.62 -10.36 -20.18
N ASN A 233 10.84 -11.22 -21.18
CA ASN A 233 10.78 -10.79 -22.57
C ASN A 233 9.44 -10.09 -22.86
N ARG A 234 9.50 -8.81 -23.26
CA ARG A 234 8.34 -7.95 -23.59
C ARG A 234 7.23 -7.92 -22.55
N CYS A 235 7.53 -8.18 -21.30
CA CYS A 235 6.56 -8.12 -20.21
C CYS A 235 7.18 -7.44 -19.01
N ALA A 236 6.49 -6.44 -18.45
CA ALA A 236 6.83 -5.76 -17.20
C ALA A 236 5.73 -5.95 -16.17
N LEU A 237 6.11 -6.08 -14.89
CA LEU A 237 5.20 -6.13 -13.74
C LEU A 237 5.21 -4.78 -13.02
N ILE A 238 4.04 -4.25 -12.67
CA ILE A 238 3.89 -3.05 -11.84
C ILE A 238 2.93 -3.31 -10.68
N GLY A 239 2.93 -2.43 -9.70
CA GLY A 239 2.03 -2.53 -8.54
C GLY A 239 2.22 -3.83 -7.77
N ASP A 240 1.12 -4.41 -7.28
CA ASP A 240 1.14 -5.64 -6.49
C ASP A 240 1.56 -6.89 -7.30
N ALA A 241 1.48 -6.85 -8.63
CA ALA A 241 2.01 -7.93 -9.47
C ALA A 241 3.54 -8.03 -9.34
N ALA A 242 4.22 -6.91 -9.13
CA ALA A 242 5.65 -6.82 -8.88
C ALA A 242 5.98 -7.01 -7.39
N CYS A 243 5.32 -6.25 -6.51
CA CYS A 243 5.60 -6.24 -5.07
C CYS A 243 4.34 -5.93 -4.25
N GLY A 244 3.73 -6.96 -3.68
CA GLY A 244 2.64 -6.87 -2.70
C GLY A 244 3.19 -6.94 -1.28
N MET A 245 3.02 -5.87 -0.48
CA MET A 245 3.61 -5.74 0.85
C MET A 245 2.59 -5.90 1.98
N HIS A 246 3.10 -6.09 3.20
CA HIS A 246 2.32 -5.97 4.41
C HIS A 246 1.80 -4.53 4.58
N PRO A 247 0.53 -4.32 4.96
CA PRO A 247 -0.07 -2.98 5.03
C PRO A 247 0.46 -2.07 6.14
N VAL A 248 1.15 -2.62 7.16
CA VAL A 248 1.61 -1.89 8.36
C VAL A 248 2.42 -0.62 8.05
N THR A 249 3.07 -0.54 6.91
CA THR A 249 3.87 0.63 6.52
C THR A 249 3.17 1.54 5.50
N ALA A 250 1.94 1.20 5.07
CA ALA A 250 1.15 1.92 4.06
C ALA A 250 1.91 2.25 2.74
N HIS A 251 2.91 1.44 2.38
CA HIS A 251 3.76 1.69 1.20
C HIS A 251 3.26 1.00 -0.08
N GLY A 252 2.35 0.03 -0.02
CA GLY A 252 1.95 -0.78 -1.18
C GLY A 252 1.50 0.07 -2.37
N TYR A 253 0.49 0.91 -2.19
CA TYR A 253 -0.01 1.80 -3.24
C TYR A 253 1.06 2.79 -3.73
N ASN A 254 1.85 3.36 -2.81
CA ASN A 254 2.89 4.33 -3.15
C ASN A 254 3.99 3.72 -4.02
N LEU A 255 4.41 2.49 -3.73
CA LEU A 255 5.36 1.74 -4.56
C LEU A 255 4.76 1.35 -5.92
N GLY A 256 3.46 1.05 -5.96
CA GLY A 256 2.73 0.82 -7.21
C GLY A 256 2.78 2.03 -8.14
N LEU A 257 2.50 3.24 -7.62
CA LEU A 257 2.62 4.49 -8.38
C LEU A 257 4.06 4.75 -8.83
N GLN A 258 5.06 4.53 -7.97
CA GLN A 258 6.46 4.68 -8.36
C GLN A 258 6.85 3.70 -9.46
N SER A 259 6.36 2.45 -9.43
CA SER A 259 6.63 1.48 -10.48
C SER A 259 6.12 1.95 -11.84
N GLN A 260 4.87 2.45 -11.85
CA GLN A 260 4.25 3.01 -13.03
C GLN A 260 5.04 4.23 -13.55
N GLU A 261 5.44 5.15 -12.66
CA GLU A 261 6.19 6.34 -13.04
C GLU A 261 7.56 6.01 -13.62
N ILE A 262 8.32 5.10 -13.01
CA ILE A 262 9.64 4.68 -13.49
C ILE A 262 9.50 4.04 -14.87
N LEU A 263 8.56 3.11 -15.03
CA LEU A 263 8.35 2.40 -16.29
C LEU A 263 7.90 3.35 -17.40
N SER A 264 6.89 4.20 -17.15
CA SER A 264 6.36 5.13 -18.15
C SER A 264 7.39 6.15 -18.63
N ARG A 265 8.20 6.70 -17.72
CA ARG A 265 9.30 7.61 -18.10
C ARG A 265 10.33 6.93 -19.01
N LEU A 266 10.66 5.67 -18.75
CA LEU A 266 11.57 4.89 -19.61
C LEU A 266 10.94 4.63 -20.99
N ILE A 267 9.67 4.23 -21.02
CA ILE A 267 8.91 3.98 -22.26
C ILE A 267 8.85 5.26 -23.11
N LEU A 268 8.42 6.38 -22.51
CA LEU A 268 8.29 7.66 -23.23
C LEU A 268 9.63 8.13 -23.79
N ARG A 269 10.72 8.00 -23.02
CA ARG A 269 12.06 8.33 -23.50
C ARG A 269 12.48 7.44 -24.68
N GLN A 270 12.23 6.15 -24.61
CA GLN A 270 12.58 5.18 -25.65
C GLN A 270 11.77 5.42 -26.93
N ALA A 271 10.45 5.60 -26.76
CA ALA A 271 9.53 5.91 -27.86
C ALA A 271 9.87 7.24 -28.56
N GLY A 272 10.19 8.28 -27.80
CA GLY A 272 10.61 9.59 -28.34
C GLY A 272 11.92 9.53 -29.16
N GLN A 273 12.71 8.46 -29.00
CA GLN A 273 13.91 8.17 -29.80
C GLN A 273 13.63 7.19 -30.94
N GLY A 274 12.38 6.84 -31.21
CA GLY A 274 12.01 5.86 -32.23
C GLY A 274 12.47 4.42 -31.94
N ARG A 275 12.86 4.13 -30.68
CA ARG A 275 13.37 2.82 -30.28
C ARG A 275 12.27 1.90 -29.78
N ASP A 276 12.55 0.61 -29.75
CA ASP A 276 11.62 -0.41 -29.28
C ASP A 276 11.35 -0.29 -27.75
N ILE A 277 10.08 -0.12 -27.37
CA ILE A 277 9.65 -0.03 -25.97
C ILE A 277 9.67 -1.38 -25.23
N GLY A 278 9.74 -2.51 -25.97
CA GLY A 278 9.90 -3.85 -25.42
C GLY A 278 11.36 -4.29 -25.26
N ASP A 279 12.32 -3.38 -25.49
CA ASP A 279 13.76 -3.64 -25.42
C ASP A 279 14.16 -4.20 -24.02
N PRO A 280 14.87 -5.34 -23.97
CA PRO A 280 15.36 -5.94 -22.73
C PRO A 280 16.20 -4.98 -21.87
N ALA A 281 16.97 -4.08 -22.47
CA ALA A 281 17.79 -3.12 -21.72
C ALA A 281 16.94 -2.06 -21.00
N LEU A 282 15.82 -1.62 -21.63
CA LEU A 282 14.84 -0.76 -20.97
C LEU A 282 14.23 -1.47 -19.76
N LEU A 283 13.76 -2.70 -19.97
CA LEU A 283 13.08 -3.49 -18.92
C LEU A 283 14.03 -3.83 -17.77
N ALA A 284 15.29 -4.14 -18.06
CA ALA A 284 16.32 -4.33 -17.04
C ALA A 284 16.65 -3.05 -16.25
N ALA A 285 16.60 -1.88 -16.92
CA ALA A 285 16.79 -0.59 -16.25
C ALA A 285 15.60 -0.26 -15.33
N TYR A 286 14.38 -0.58 -15.74
CA TYR A 286 13.19 -0.51 -14.90
C TYR A 286 13.33 -1.39 -13.66
N ASP A 287 13.59 -2.68 -13.86
CA ASP A 287 13.75 -3.66 -12.79
C ASP A 287 14.77 -3.20 -11.75
N ARG A 288 15.99 -2.88 -12.19
CA ARG A 288 17.06 -2.43 -11.29
C ARG A 288 16.65 -1.23 -10.43
N ARG A 289 16.02 -0.22 -11.05
CA ARG A 289 15.59 0.99 -10.32
C ARG A 289 14.49 0.69 -9.30
N HIS A 290 13.50 -0.08 -9.70
CA HIS A 290 12.38 -0.40 -8.82
C HIS A 290 12.74 -1.41 -7.73
N GLN A 291 13.65 -2.37 -8.01
CA GLN A 291 14.20 -3.30 -7.02
C GLN A 291 14.93 -2.55 -5.88
N LEU A 292 15.69 -1.51 -6.20
CA LEU A 292 16.38 -0.68 -5.21
C LEU A 292 15.40 0.01 -4.26
N ASN A 293 14.22 0.37 -4.74
CA ASN A 293 13.18 1.00 -3.91
C ASN A 293 12.41 -0.03 -3.08
N THR A 294 12.09 -1.19 -3.65
CA THR A 294 11.18 -2.16 -3.03
C THR A 294 11.85 -3.12 -2.06
N ARG A 295 13.05 -3.64 -2.38
CA ARG A 295 13.73 -4.66 -1.54
C ARG A 295 13.99 -4.22 -0.11
N PRO A 296 14.58 -3.04 0.15
CA PRO A 296 14.82 -2.60 1.52
C PRO A 296 13.52 -2.46 2.31
N LEU A 297 12.47 -1.90 1.69
CA LEU A 297 11.17 -1.71 2.31
C LEU A 297 10.47 -3.04 2.58
N TYR A 298 10.47 -3.96 1.60
CA TYR A 298 9.87 -5.27 1.75
C TYR A 298 10.51 -6.07 2.90
N HIS A 299 11.84 -6.18 2.93
CA HIS A 299 12.54 -6.91 3.97
C HIS A 299 12.48 -6.20 5.33
N GLY A 300 12.59 -4.88 5.35
CA GLY A 300 12.46 -4.07 6.57
C GLY A 300 11.07 -4.19 7.19
N THR A 301 10.01 -4.08 6.38
CA THR A 301 8.62 -4.27 6.83
C THR A 301 8.41 -5.68 7.39
N ASN A 302 8.87 -6.72 6.69
CA ASN A 302 8.75 -8.09 7.15
C ASN A 302 9.51 -8.33 8.48
N ALA A 303 10.69 -7.70 8.66
CA ALA A 303 11.46 -7.79 9.90
C ALA A 303 10.72 -7.09 11.06
N ILE A 304 10.16 -5.91 10.83
CA ILE A 304 9.33 -5.18 11.82
C ILE A 304 8.12 -6.03 12.20
N VAL A 305 7.36 -6.52 11.23
CA VAL A 305 6.18 -7.36 11.51
C VAL A 305 6.56 -8.57 12.32
N LYS A 306 7.60 -9.32 11.93
CA LYS A 306 8.09 -10.48 12.68
C LYS A 306 8.49 -10.12 14.11
N LEU A 307 9.15 -8.99 14.34
CA LEU A 307 9.54 -8.52 15.67
C LEU A 307 8.31 -8.17 16.50
N PHE A 308 7.37 -7.40 15.95
CA PHE A 308 6.24 -6.86 16.69
C PHE A 308 5.08 -7.86 16.87
N THR A 309 5.04 -8.95 16.11
CA THR A 309 4.02 -10.00 16.24
C THR A 309 4.47 -11.22 17.03
N ARG A 310 5.76 -11.38 17.36
CA ARG A 310 6.25 -12.47 18.21
C ARG A 310 5.95 -12.20 19.68
N GLU A 311 5.46 -13.20 20.39
CA GLU A 311 5.05 -13.10 21.81
C GLU A 311 6.14 -13.56 22.79
N THR A 312 7.32 -13.93 22.31
CA THR A 312 8.41 -14.40 23.16
C THR A 312 8.93 -13.28 24.09
N PRO A 313 9.36 -13.59 25.32
CA PRO A 313 9.90 -12.61 26.26
C PRO A 313 11.05 -11.79 25.67
N SER A 314 11.94 -12.43 24.89
CA SER A 314 13.04 -11.77 24.19
C SER A 314 12.55 -10.76 23.13
N ALA A 315 11.49 -11.09 22.39
CA ALA A 315 10.91 -10.16 21.42
C ALA A 315 10.25 -8.96 22.12
N LYS A 316 9.62 -9.15 23.27
CA LYS A 316 9.04 -8.05 24.08
C LYS A 316 10.13 -7.06 24.53
N ILE A 317 11.25 -7.57 25.07
CA ILE A 317 12.39 -6.74 25.49
C ILE A 317 12.99 -5.99 24.30
N LEU A 318 13.19 -6.69 23.16
CA LEU A 318 13.75 -6.09 21.96
C LEU A 318 12.86 -4.99 21.39
N ARG A 319 11.52 -5.17 21.39
CA ARG A 319 10.58 -4.11 20.99
C ARG A 319 10.72 -2.85 21.82
N HIS A 320 10.74 -3.00 23.17
CA HIS A 320 10.94 -1.85 24.07
C HIS A 320 12.27 -1.15 23.77
N GLY A 321 13.34 -1.91 23.54
CA GLY A 321 14.64 -1.38 23.18
C GLY A 321 14.60 -0.62 21.84
N VAL A 322 14.01 -1.20 20.80
CA VAL A 322 13.86 -0.57 19.47
C VAL A 322 13.03 0.71 19.55
N LEU A 323 11.90 0.72 20.25
CA LEU A 323 11.05 1.91 20.39
C LEU A 323 11.77 3.03 21.15
N ARG A 324 12.44 2.72 22.27
CA ARG A 324 13.23 3.69 23.03
C ARG A 324 14.40 4.25 22.21
N LEU A 325 15.12 3.37 21.50
CA LEU A 325 16.23 3.77 20.64
C LEU A 325 15.74 4.64 19.47
N SER A 326 14.58 4.30 18.88
CA SER A 326 13.97 5.10 17.80
C SER A 326 13.56 6.48 18.26
N GLN A 327 13.18 6.65 19.53
CA GLN A 327 12.90 7.97 20.10
C GLN A 327 14.19 8.76 20.39
N ALA A 328 15.22 8.07 20.87
CA ALA A 328 16.49 8.69 21.24
C ALA A 328 17.38 9.05 20.03
N LEU A 329 17.12 8.48 18.85
CA LEU A 329 17.88 8.69 17.63
C LEU A 329 17.10 9.56 16.62
N PRO A 330 17.28 10.89 16.62
CA PRO A 330 16.65 11.77 15.63
C PRO A 330 16.84 11.33 14.18
N PRO A 331 18.01 10.79 13.74
CA PRO A 331 18.20 10.34 12.36
C PRO A 331 17.21 9.25 11.92
N LEU A 332 16.82 8.35 12.83
CA LEU A 332 15.87 7.27 12.50
C LEU A 332 14.45 7.80 12.33
N LYS A 333 14.02 8.74 13.18
CA LYS A 333 12.76 9.46 13.00
C LYS A 333 12.73 10.21 11.67
N HIS A 334 13.79 10.94 11.36
CA HIS A 334 13.93 11.66 10.09
C HIS A 334 13.85 10.71 8.88
N LEU A 335 14.46 9.52 8.96
CA LEU A 335 14.38 8.53 7.87
C LEU A 335 12.94 8.07 7.63
N ILE A 336 12.19 7.74 8.70
CA ILE A 336 10.79 7.32 8.61
C ILE A 336 9.92 8.45 8.06
N THR A 337 10.03 9.63 8.63
CA THR A 337 9.26 10.80 8.20
C THR A 337 9.56 11.17 6.75
N ARG A 338 10.83 11.10 6.34
CA ARG A 338 11.26 11.36 4.96
C ARG A 338 10.61 10.42 3.94
N GLN A 339 10.36 9.17 4.30
CA GLN A 339 9.64 8.24 3.40
C GLN A 339 8.17 8.62 3.17
N LEU A 340 7.56 9.34 4.11
CA LEU A 340 6.18 9.83 3.99
C LEU A 340 6.11 11.17 3.26
N THR A 341 7.07 12.03 3.51
CA THR A 341 7.03 13.45 3.08
C THR A 341 7.91 13.76 1.85
N GLY A 342 8.76 12.82 1.43
CA GLY A 342 9.63 12.99 0.27
C GLY A 342 10.97 13.60 0.57
#